data_286107f6e38badb74bd5878883dfe1e9
#
_entry.id   286107f6e38badb74bd5878883dfe1e9
#
_cell.length_a   1.000
_cell.length_b   1.000
_cell.length_c   1.000
_cell.angle_alpha   90.00
_cell.angle_beta   90.00
_cell.angle_gamma   90.00
#
_symmetry.space_group_name_H-M   'P 1'
#
loop_
_entity.id
_entity.type
_entity.pdbx_description
1 polymer ?
#
loop_
_entity_poly.entity_id
_entity_poly.type
_entity_poly.pdbx_seq_one_letter_code
_entity_poly.pdbx_strand_id
1 'polypeptide(L)'
;MRKATPSITALVKLIDDPDEDIFLHVRDEIVKYGSKAIPYLEKSWEEDYYGLVFQSRIENIIHDIQFEEVKRNLEDWNNCPEKDLLEGAITVAKYQYPGLDEESIRSFIKTIKQDIWLELNDHLTAYEQVKVFNRIFFKAHKFHGDNKNYHSPVNSYINTVLESKKGNPLSLCLIYSIIAQSLDLPIYG
;
A
#
# COMPACT_ATOMS: atom_id res chain seq x y z
N MET A 1 -24.26 28.98 -15.96
CA MET A 1 -24.91 27.66 -16.13
C MET A 1 -24.03 26.61 -15.47
N ARG A 2 -24.46 26.01 -14.37
CA ARG A 2 -23.76 24.84 -13.81
C ARG A 2 -23.99 23.68 -14.79
N LYS A 3 -22.91 23.18 -15.43
CA LYS A 3 -22.98 21.92 -16.18
C LYS A 3 -23.41 20.84 -15.18
N ALA A 4 -24.53 20.20 -15.42
CA ALA A 4 -24.94 19.04 -14.63
C ALA A 4 -23.85 17.99 -14.74
N THR A 5 -23.28 17.58 -13.62
CA THR A 5 -22.31 16.50 -13.57
C THR A 5 -23.00 15.23 -14.05
N PRO A 6 -22.52 14.55 -15.10
CA PRO A 6 -23.17 13.35 -15.63
C PRO A 6 -23.24 12.28 -14.52
N SER A 7 -24.33 11.54 -14.46
CA SER A 7 -24.46 10.42 -13.53
C SER A 7 -23.38 9.38 -13.83
N ILE A 8 -22.71 8.87 -12.81
CA ILE A 8 -21.67 7.83 -12.94
C ILE A 8 -22.19 6.61 -13.71
N THR A 9 -23.45 6.23 -13.48
CA THR A 9 -24.10 5.12 -14.21
C THR A 9 -24.24 5.39 -15.71
N ALA A 10 -24.38 6.66 -16.10
CA ALA A 10 -24.43 7.03 -17.52
C ALA A 10 -23.03 6.98 -18.15
N LEU A 11 -22.00 7.41 -17.41
CA LEU A 11 -20.61 7.32 -17.86
C LEU A 11 -20.16 5.88 -18.04
N VAL A 12 -20.48 5.00 -17.08
CA VAL A 12 -20.11 3.57 -17.17
C VAL A 12 -20.67 2.90 -18.42
N LYS A 13 -21.88 3.24 -18.87
CA LYS A 13 -22.46 2.72 -20.10
C LYS A 13 -21.74 3.18 -21.37
N LEU A 14 -21.03 4.29 -21.33
CA LEU A 14 -20.25 4.83 -22.44
C LEU A 14 -18.83 4.27 -22.53
N ILE A 15 -18.41 3.43 -21.59
CA ILE A 15 -17.09 2.77 -21.63
C ILE A 15 -16.98 1.84 -22.85
N ASP A 16 -18.10 1.29 -23.33
CA ASP A 16 -18.17 0.39 -24.51
C ASP A 16 -18.22 1.15 -25.84
N ASP A 17 -18.16 2.47 -25.82
CA ASP A 17 -18.21 3.25 -27.06
C ASP A 17 -17.01 2.88 -27.96
N PRO A 18 -17.24 2.59 -29.26
CA PRO A 18 -16.18 2.25 -30.20
C PRO A 18 -15.28 3.45 -30.55
N ASP A 19 -15.73 4.69 -30.29
CA ASP A 19 -14.95 5.90 -30.51
C ASP A 19 -13.98 6.09 -29.33
N GLU A 20 -12.69 6.04 -29.66
CA GLU A 20 -11.62 6.15 -28.67
C GLU A 20 -11.57 7.52 -27.99
N ASP A 21 -11.91 8.61 -28.70
CA ASP A 21 -11.93 9.95 -28.12
C ASP A 21 -13.07 10.09 -27.09
N ILE A 22 -14.21 9.47 -27.38
CA ILE A 22 -15.33 9.38 -26.41
C ILE A 22 -14.91 8.57 -25.20
N PHE A 23 -14.31 7.39 -25.42
CA PHE A 23 -13.83 6.54 -24.33
C PHE A 23 -12.84 7.28 -23.43
N LEU A 24 -11.82 7.93 -23.98
CA LEU A 24 -10.82 8.68 -23.20
C LEU A 24 -11.47 9.79 -22.37
N HIS A 25 -12.41 10.52 -22.94
CA HIS A 25 -13.14 11.55 -22.22
C HIS A 25 -13.98 10.97 -21.06
N VAL A 26 -14.67 9.86 -21.29
CA VAL A 26 -15.48 9.16 -20.30
C VAL A 26 -14.58 8.61 -19.17
N ARG A 27 -13.45 7.99 -19.52
CA ARG A 27 -12.44 7.52 -18.57
C ARG A 27 -11.98 8.64 -17.64
N ASP A 28 -11.56 9.77 -18.21
CA ASP A 28 -11.07 10.91 -17.45
C ASP A 28 -12.14 11.49 -16.51
N GLU A 29 -13.41 11.51 -16.93
CA GLU A 29 -14.52 11.91 -16.08
C GLU A 29 -14.77 10.89 -14.94
N ILE A 30 -14.69 9.58 -15.21
CA ILE A 30 -14.86 8.53 -14.20
C ILE A 30 -13.72 8.59 -13.18
N VAL A 31 -12.47 8.75 -13.59
CA VAL A 31 -11.30 8.84 -12.70
C VAL A 31 -11.46 10.02 -11.71
N LYS A 32 -12.07 11.12 -12.11
CA LYS A 32 -12.36 12.25 -11.19
C LYS A 32 -13.33 11.90 -10.05
N TYR A 33 -14.17 10.88 -10.20
CA TYR A 33 -15.01 10.39 -9.11
C TYR A 33 -14.22 9.61 -8.04
N GLY A 34 -13.01 9.17 -8.39
CA GLY A 34 -12.14 8.40 -7.49
C GLY A 34 -12.76 7.07 -7.08
N SER A 35 -12.40 6.57 -5.90
CA SER A 35 -12.85 5.29 -5.34
C SER A 35 -14.36 5.12 -5.27
N LYS A 36 -15.15 6.20 -5.27
CA LYS A 36 -16.63 6.13 -5.34
C LYS A 36 -17.14 5.53 -6.64
N ALA A 37 -16.33 5.53 -7.70
CA ALA A 37 -16.69 4.92 -8.99
C ALA A 37 -16.53 3.40 -8.98
N ILE A 38 -15.62 2.86 -8.18
CA ILE A 38 -15.23 1.44 -8.21
C ILE A 38 -16.43 0.49 -8.08
N PRO A 39 -17.37 0.63 -7.13
CA PRO A 39 -18.50 -0.28 -7.01
C PRO A 39 -19.41 -0.33 -8.25
N TYR A 40 -19.50 0.78 -8.99
CA TYR A 40 -20.29 0.84 -10.23
C TYR A 40 -19.57 0.17 -11.39
N LEU A 41 -18.24 0.28 -11.43
CA LEU A 41 -17.39 -0.37 -12.42
C LEU A 41 -17.37 -1.88 -12.21
N GLU A 42 -17.15 -2.34 -10.97
CA GLU A 42 -17.17 -3.76 -10.59
C GLU A 42 -18.51 -4.42 -10.93
N LYS A 43 -19.62 -3.76 -10.57
CA LYS A 43 -20.95 -4.26 -10.91
C LYS A 43 -21.13 -4.44 -12.43
N SER A 44 -20.65 -3.50 -13.23
CA SER A 44 -20.76 -3.58 -14.69
C SER A 44 -19.78 -4.58 -15.30
N TRP A 45 -18.64 -4.81 -14.65
CA TRP A 45 -17.68 -5.84 -15.03
C TRP A 45 -18.24 -7.27 -14.85
N GLU A 46 -19.05 -7.48 -13.80
CA GLU A 46 -19.73 -8.75 -13.54
C GLU A 46 -20.90 -9.03 -14.49
N GLU A 47 -21.44 -8.01 -15.15
CA GLU A 47 -22.52 -8.17 -16.13
C GLU A 47 -21.97 -8.75 -17.45
N ASP A 48 -22.30 -9.99 -17.77
CA ASP A 48 -21.79 -10.80 -18.89
C ASP A 48 -22.18 -10.29 -20.30
N TYR A 49 -22.78 -9.10 -20.39
CA TYR A 49 -23.27 -8.50 -21.65
C TYR A 49 -22.16 -7.83 -22.48
N TYR A 50 -21.01 -7.57 -21.88
CA TYR A 50 -19.95 -6.78 -22.48
C TYR A 50 -18.75 -7.67 -22.82
N GLY A 51 -18.14 -7.46 -23.98
CA GLY A 51 -16.99 -8.24 -24.43
C GLY A 51 -15.69 -7.96 -23.65
N LEU A 52 -14.64 -8.73 -23.94
CA LEU A 52 -13.33 -8.64 -23.29
C LEU A 52 -12.71 -7.23 -23.32
N VAL A 53 -13.00 -6.44 -24.37
CA VAL A 53 -12.51 -5.05 -24.50
C VAL A 53 -13.10 -4.16 -23.40
N PHE A 54 -14.37 -4.27 -23.14
CA PHE A 54 -15.07 -3.53 -22.09
C PHE A 54 -14.52 -3.89 -20.69
N GLN A 55 -14.35 -5.19 -20.44
CA GLN A 55 -13.79 -5.65 -19.16
C GLN A 55 -12.37 -5.12 -18.95
N SER A 56 -11.52 -5.18 -19.97
CA SER A 56 -10.17 -4.64 -19.89
C SER A 56 -10.15 -3.11 -19.70
N ARG A 57 -11.08 -2.39 -20.32
CA ARG A 57 -11.20 -0.93 -20.10
C ARG A 57 -11.61 -0.61 -18.66
N ILE A 58 -12.53 -1.37 -18.09
CA ILE A 58 -12.93 -1.21 -16.67
C ILE A 58 -11.75 -1.50 -15.73
N GLU A 59 -11.03 -2.59 -15.93
CA GLU A 59 -9.86 -2.93 -15.13
C GLU A 59 -8.81 -1.81 -15.15
N ASN A 60 -8.54 -1.27 -16.33
CA ASN A 60 -7.62 -0.15 -16.49
C ASN A 60 -8.11 1.11 -15.75
N ILE A 61 -9.40 1.43 -15.84
CA ILE A 61 -9.97 2.60 -15.14
C ILE A 61 -9.88 2.42 -13.62
N ILE A 62 -10.19 1.23 -13.10
CA ILE A 62 -10.05 0.93 -11.66
C ILE A 62 -8.60 1.10 -11.23
N HIS A 63 -7.66 0.57 -12.01
CA HIS A 63 -6.24 0.70 -11.75
C HIS A 63 -5.77 2.17 -11.74
N ASP A 64 -6.22 2.97 -12.71
CA ASP A 64 -5.92 4.41 -12.76
C ASP A 64 -6.47 5.16 -11.53
N ILE A 65 -7.70 4.84 -11.11
CA ILE A 65 -8.30 5.43 -9.89
C ILE A 65 -7.45 5.09 -8.66
N GLN A 66 -7.06 3.84 -8.50
CA GLN A 66 -6.24 3.37 -7.37
C GLN A 66 -4.86 4.02 -7.38
N PHE A 67 -4.25 4.14 -8.55
CA PHE A 67 -2.96 4.82 -8.72
C PHE A 67 -3.02 6.30 -8.30
N GLU A 68 -4.01 7.05 -8.81
CA GLU A 68 -4.17 8.46 -8.47
C GLU A 68 -4.48 8.67 -6.97
N GLU A 69 -5.18 7.73 -6.33
CA GLU A 69 -5.43 7.76 -4.89
C GLU A 69 -4.14 7.54 -4.08
N VAL A 70 -3.37 6.51 -4.43
CA VAL A 70 -2.08 6.21 -3.77
C VAL A 70 -1.11 7.37 -3.96
N LYS A 71 -1.02 7.92 -5.19
CA LYS A 71 -0.16 9.06 -5.49
C LYS A 71 -0.50 10.27 -4.61
N ARG A 72 -1.78 10.64 -4.52
CA ARG A 72 -2.24 11.74 -3.68
C ARG A 72 -1.93 11.49 -2.20
N ASN A 73 -2.20 10.29 -1.70
CA ASN A 73 -1.91 9.93 -0.31
C ASN A 73 -0.40 10.00 0.00
N LEU A 74 0.46 9.63 -0.96
CA LEU A 74 1.91 9.78 -0.82
C LEU A 74 2.37 11.24 -0.87
N GLU A 75 1.73 12.07 -1.72
CA GLU A 75 2.00 13.51 -1.75
C GLU A 75 1.60 14.16 -0.41
N ASP A 76 0.44 13.81 0.13
CA ASP A 76 -0.02 14.29 1.44
C ASP A 76 0.91 13.84 2.56
N TRP A 77 1.32 12.58 2.57
CA TRP A 77 2.31 12.04 3.50
C TRP A 77 3.67 12.77 3.38
N ASN A 78 4.12 13.03 2.16
CA ASN A 78 5.39 13.74 1.94
C ASN A 78 5.36 15.19 2.40
N ASN A 79 4.20 15.83 2.37
CA ASN A 79 4.00 17.20 2.82
C ASN A 79 3.72 17.29 4.33
N CYS A 80 3.46 16.16 5.01
CA CYS A 80 3.26 16.12 6.46
C CYS A 80 4.60 16.36 7.18
N PRO A 81 4.65 17.26 8.18
CA PRO A 81 5.87 17.47 8.98
C PRO A 81 6.35 16.21 9.70
N GLU A 82 5.41 15.43 10.21
CA GLU A 82 5.67 14.15 10.88
C GLU A 82 5.46 13.02 9.87
N LYS A 83 6.55 12.64 9.20
CA LYS A 83 6.52 11.55 8.21
C LYS A 83 6.56 10.20 8.92
N ASP A 84 5.40 9.65 9.25
CA ASP A 84 5.32 8.29 9.77
C ASP A 84 5.66 7.29 8.67
N LEU A 85 6.76 6.56 8.87
CA LEU A 85 7.25 5.57 7.91
C LEU A 85 6.27 4.40 7.72
N LEU A 86 5.52 4.04 8.76
CA LEU A 86 4.52 2.98 8.67
C LEU A 86 3.37 3.38 7.75
N GLU A 87 2.87 4.61 7.88
CA GLU A 87 1.82 5.14 7.01
C GLU A 87 2.26 5.21 5.55
N GLY A 88 3.49 5.67 5.31
CA GLY A 88 4.07 5.67 3.96
C GLY A 88 4.17 4.25 3.37
N ALA A 89 4.64 3.27 4.16
CA ALA A 89 4.77 1.89 3.73
C ALA A 89 3.42 1.22 3.44
N ILE A 90 2.40 1.49 4.27
CA ILE A 90 1.01 1.01 4.05
C ILE A 90 0.45 1.62 2.77
N THR A 91 0.65 2.93 2.56
CA THR A 91 0.17 3.62 1.36
C THR A 91 0.77 3.02 0.09
N VAL A 92 2.08 2.73 0.08
CA VAL A 92 2.73 2.04 -1.06
C VAL A 92 2.15 0.64 -1.27
N ALA A 93 1.90 -0.11 -0.19
CA ALA A 93 1.37 -1.46 -0.31
C ALA A 93 -0.06 -1.48 -0.86
N LYS A 94 -0.88 -0.47 -0.59
CA LYS A 94 -2.25 -0.31 -1.13
C LYS A 94 -2.30 -0.21 -2.65
N TYR A 95 -1.23 0.19 -3.30
CA TYR A 95 -1.17 0.19 -4.76
C TYR A 95 -1.35 -1.22 -5.34
N GLN A 96 -0.69 -2.22 -4.75
CA GLN A 96 -0.80 -3.61 -5.18
C GLN A 96 -1.93 -4.36 -4.48
N TYR A 97 -2.28 -3.95 -3.27
CA TYR A 97 -3.24 -4.61 -2.38
C TYR A 97 -4.28 -3.60 -1.88
N PRO A 98 -5.26 -3.15 -2.73
CA PRO A 98 -6.22 -2.12 -2.33
C PRO A 98 -7.07 -2.49 -1.11
N GLY A 99 -7.38 -3.78 -0.94
CA GLY A 99 -8.11 -4.33 0.20
C GLY A 99 -7.24 -4.72 1.40
N LEU A 100 -6.06 -4.10 1.54
CA LEU A 100 -5.10 -4.39 2.59
C LEU A 100 -5.69 -4.22 3.98
N ASP A 101 -5.52 -5.23 4.85
CA ASP A 101 -5.86 -5.13 6.27
C ASP A 101 -4.77 -4.38 7.03
N GLU A 102 -4.97 -3.07 7.15
CA GLU A 102 -4.04 -2.18 7.86
C GLU A 102 -3.93 -2.50 9.34
N GLU A 103 -5.04 -2.91 9.99
CA GLU A 103 -5.04 -3.21 11.41
C GLU A 103 -4.17 -4.43 11.71
N SER A 104 -4.19 -5.43 10.84
CA SER A 104 -3.29 -6.60 10.94
C SER A 104 -1.82 -6.17 10.87
N ILE A 105 -1.46 -5.26 9.95
CA ILE A 105 -0.09 -4.74 9.83
C ILE A 105 0.32 -4.00 11.11
N ARG A 106 -0.53 -3.08 11.59
CA ARG A 106 -0.28 -2.31 12.81
C ARG A 106 -0.13 -3.21 14.02
N SER A 107 -0.99 -4.21 14.15
CA SER A 107 -0.94 -5.21 15.23
C SER A 107 0.36 -6.01 15.19
N PHE A 108 0.83 -6.38 13.99
CA PHE A 108 2.07 -7.11 13.81
C PHE A 108 3.29 -6.28 14.25
N ILE A 109 3.37 -5.03 13.80
CA ILE A 109 4.43 -4.08 14.20
C ILE A 109 4.40 -3.87 15.71
N LYS A 110 3.21 -3.69 16.29
CA LYS A 110 3.02 -3.53 17.74
C LYS A 110 3.53 -4.74 18.52
N THR A 111 3.28 -5.96 18.04
CA THR A 111 3.77 -7.19 18.69
C THR A 111 5.29 -7.22 18.72
N ILE A 112 5.96 -6.96 17.59
CA ILE A 112 7.43 -6.94 17.53
C ILE A 112 7.99 -5.84 18.44
N LYS A 113 7.38 -4.64 18.41
CA LYS A 113 7.71 -3.54 19.30
C LYS A 113 7.66 -3.95 20.76
N GLN A 114 6.58 -4.63 21.18
CA GLN A 114 6.40 -5.10 22.56
C GLN A 114 7.48 -6.11 22.97
N ASP A 115 7.79 -7.07 22.10
CA ASP A 115 8.80 -8.07 22.38
C ASP A 115 10.20 -7.44 22.58
N ILE A 116 10.53 -6.41 21.80
CA ILE A 116 11.79 -5.68 21.94
C ILE A 116 11.76 -4.84 23.22
N TRP A 117 10.68 -4.09 23.46
CA TRP A 117 10.52 -3.20 24.59
C TRP A 117 10.69 -3.94 25.93
N LEU A 118 10.17 -5.16 26.05
CA LEU A 118 10.27 -5.99 27.27
C LEU A 118 11.70 -6.33 27.65
N GLU A 119 12.63 -6.30 26.70
CA GLU A 119 14.04 -6.63 26.97
C GLU A 119 14.96 -5.40 27.00
N LEU A 120 14.43 -4.22 26.62
CA LEU A 120 15.15 -2.96 26.76
C LEU A 120 15.05 -2.41 28.20
N ASN A 121 16.12 -1.82 28.67
CA ASN A 121 16.15 -1.09 29.95
C ASN A 121 17.21 0.02 29.90
N ASP A 122 17.11 0.97 30.82
CA ASP A 122 17.96 2.18 30.87
C ASP A 122 19.44 1.90 31.19
N HIS A 123 19.78 0.67 31.60
CA HIS A 123 21.16 0.28 31.91
C HIS A 123 21.93 -0.22 30.69
N LEU A 124 21.23 -0.50 29.58
CA LEU A 124 21.85 -0.98 28.36
C LEU A 124 22.53 0.16 27.61
N THR A 125 23.77 -0.10 27.20
CA THR A 125 24.45 0.76 26.24
C THR A 125 23.76 0.72 24.88
N ALA A 126 23.91 1.73 24.03
CA ALA A 126 23.35 1.75 22.67
C ALA A 126 23.72 0.48 21.86
N TYR A 127 24.94 -0.03 22.04
CA TYR A 127 25.37 -1.27 21.38
C TYR A 127 24.60 -2.51 21.87
N GLU A 128 24.33 -2.59 23.17
CA GLU A 128 23.54 -3.69 23.74
C GLU A 128 22.07 -3.60 23.33
N GLN A 129 21.50 -2.40 23.26
CA GLN A 129 20.15 -2.19 22.73
C GLN A 129 20.03 -2.69 21.29
N VAL A 130 20.99 -2.37 20.41
CA VAL A 130 21.02 -2.88 19.03
C VAL A 130 21.17 -4.40 19.00
N LYS A 131 21.97 -5.00 19.89
CA LYS A 131 22.08 -6.45 19.99
C LYS A 131 20.78 -7.13 20.40
N VAL A 132 20.06 -6.57 21.37
CA VAL A 132 18.72 -7.05 21.77
C VAL A 132 17.78 -6.96 20.58
N PHE A 133 17.71 -5.81 19.93
CA PHE A 133 16.88 -5.57 18.78
C PHE A 133 17.16 -6.60 17.66
N ASN A 134 18.43 -6.74 17.27
CA ASN A 134 18.84 -7.70 16.22
C ASN A 134 18.46 -9.14 16.57
N ARG A 135 18.63 -9.53 17.83
CA ARG A 135 18.26 -10.87 18.28
C ARG A 135 16.76 -11.13 18.14
N ILE A 136 15.94 -10.18 18.54
CA ILE A 136 14.48 -10.32 18.45
C ILE A 136 14.04 -10.25 16.99
N PHE A 137 14.48 -9.27 16.24
CA PHE A 137 14.07 -9.07 14.86
C PHE A 137 14.49 -10.24 13.94
N PHE A 138 15.79 -10.58 13.95
CA PHE A 138 16.31 -11.58 13.03
C PHE A 138 16.19 -13.03 13.54
N LYS A 139 16.25 -13.28 14.87
CA LYS A 139 16.25 -14.64 15.38
C LYS A 139 14.90 -15.07 15.95
N ALA A 140 14.20 -14.22 16.73
CA ALA A 140 12.90 -14.58 17.27
C ALA A 140 11.81 -14.45 16.20
N HIS A 141 11.70 -13.30 15.54
CA HIS A 141 10.72 -13.06 14.45
C HIS A 141 11.18 -13.59 13.09
N LYS A 142 12.44 -14.03 12.95
CA LYS A 142 13.01 -14.71 11.78
C LYS A 142 12.99 -13.89 10.48
N PHE A 143 13.04 -12.57 10.56
CA PHE A 143 13.20 -11.75 9.37
C PHE A 143 14.54 -12.03 8.68
N HIS A 144 14.51 -12.20 7.37
CA HIS A 144 15.71 -12.47 6.57
C HIS A 144 15.53 -12.07 5.10
N GLY A 145 16.64 -11.96 4.37
CA GLY A 145 16.60 -11.69 2.94
C GLY A 145 16.02 -12.85 2.13
N ASP A 146 15.24 -12.57 1.11
CA ASP A 146 14.79 -13.60 0.17
C ASP A 146 15.87 -13.87 -0.89
N ASN A 147 16.78 -14.80 -0.57
CA ASN A 147 17.88 -15.15 -1.46
C ASN A 147 17.43 -15.99 -2.68
N LYS A 148 16.24 -16.58 -2.63
CA LYS A 148 15.73 -17.44 -3.73
C LYS A 148 15.01 -16.61 -4.78
N ASN A 149 14.24 -15.60 -4.35
CA ASN A 149 13.42 -14.77 -5.21
C ASN A 149 13.75 -13.28 -4.98
N TYR A 150 15.03 -12.93 -4.97
CA TYR A 150 15.52 -11.61 -4.61
C TYR A 150 14.82 -10.47 -5.36
N HIS A 151 14.57 -10.63 -6.66
CA HIS A 151 13.96 -9.63 -7.52
C HIS A 151 12.41 -9.67 -7.53
N SER A 152 11.80 -10.51 -6.70
CA SER A 152 10.33 -10.57 -6.64
C SER A 152 9.75 -9.26 -6.09
N PRO A 153 8.79 -8.63 -6.79
CA PRO A 153 8.14 -7.40 -6.32
C PRO A 153 7.49 -7.52 -4.94
N VAL A 154 7.02 -8.72 -4.57
CA VAL A 154 6.39 -8.97 -3.26
C VAL A 154 7.32 -8.69 -2.07
N ASN A 155 8.65 -8.76 -2.29
CA ASN A 155 9.64 -8.44 -1.28
C ASN A 155 9.69 -6.94 -0.90
N SER A 156 8.96 -6.09 -1.62
CA SER A 156 8.94 -4.64 -1.40
C SER A 156 7.71 -4.15 -0.64
N TYR A 157 6.68 -4.99 -0.48
CA TYR A 157 5.44 -4.61 0.18
C TYR A 157 5.40 -5.05 1.64
N ILE A 158 5.10 -4.12 2.53
CA ILE A 158 5.18 -4.34 3.99
C ILE A 158 4.31 -5.52 4.47
N ASN A 159 3.11 -5.68 3.94
CA ASN A 159 2.20 -6.78 4.29
C ASN A 159 2.83 -8.14 3.97
N THR A 160 3.34 -8.31 2.75
CA THR A 160 3.94 -9.59 2.32
C THR A 160 5.22 -9.91 3.08
N VAL A 161 6.03 -8.89 3.42
CA VAL A 161 7.25 -9.06 4.20
C VAL A 161 6.92 -9.42 5.65
N LEU A 162 5.91 -8.82 6.26
CA LEU A 162 5.47 -9.16 7.61
C LEU A 162 4.93 -10.60 7.70
N GLU A 163 4.18 -11.05 6.68
CA GLU A 163 3.64 -12.42 6.63
C GLU A 163 4.74 -13.46 6.40
N SER A 164 5.53 -13.26 5.33
CA SER A 164 6.55 -14.25 4.90
C SER A 164 7.82 -14.22 5.74
N LYS A 165 8.10 -13.12 6.46
CA LYS A 165 9.36 -12.80 7.12
C LYS A 165 10.55 -12.63 6.15
N LYS A 166 10.27 -12.53 4.87
CA LYS A 166 11.25 -12.38 3.80
C LYS A 166 11.09 -11.04 3.12
N GLY A 167 12.20 -10.38 2.88
CA GLY A 167 12.19 -9.10 2.19
C GLY A 167 13.48 -8.83 1.43
N ASN A 168 13.49 -7.73 0.69
CA ASN A 168 14.71 -7.17 0.18
C ASN A 168 15.39 -6.28 1.24
N PRO A 169 16.63 -5.82 1.03
CA PRO A 169 17.32 -4.98 2.02
C PRO A 169 16.56 -3.71 2.38
N LEU A 170 15.88 -3.08 1.40
CA LEU A 170 15.12 -1.85 1.62
C LEU A 170 13.91 -2.09 2.52
N SER A 171 13.09 -3.09 2.23
CA SER A 171 11.87 -3.38 3.02
C SER A 171 12.21 -3.87 4.43
N LEU A 172 13.28 -4.66 4.60
CA LEU A 172 13.74 -5.08 5.92
C LEU A 172 14.27 -3.89 6.73
N CYS A 173 15.06 -3.01 6.10
CA CYS A 173 15.54 -1.79 6.74
C CYS A 173 14.38 -0.87 7.13
N LEU A 174 13.39 -0.72 6.26
CA LEU A 174 12.19 0.08 6.53
C LEU A 174 11.42 -0.42 7.77
N ILE A 175 11.12 -1.73 7.83
CA ILE A 175 10.42 -2.33 8.98
C ILE A 175 11.27 -2.18 10.26
N TYR A 176 12.57 -2.40 10.15
CA TYR A 176 13.50 -2.21 11.26
C TYR A 176 13.46 -0.77 11.79
N SER A 177 13.53 0.22 10.89
CA SER A 177 13.47 1.64 11.25
C SER A 177 12.13 2.05 11.86
N ILE A 178 11.01 1.58 11.30
CA ILE A 178 9.66 1.81 11.84
C ILE A 178 9.60 1.38 13.32
N ILE A 179 10.06 0.18 13.61
CA ILE A 179 10.01 -0.37 14.98
C ILE A 179 10.99 0.38 15.88
N ALA A 180 12.22 0.63 15.42
CA ALA A 180 13.24 1.30 16.20
C ALA A 180 12.82 2.73 16.58
N GLN A 181 12.31 3.51 15.61
CA GLN A 181 11.83 4.88 15.85
C GLN A 181 10.62 4.89 16.79
N SER A 182 9.74 3.90 16.70
CA SER A 182 8.61 3.76 17.63
C SER A 182 9.03 3.47 19.09
N LEU A 183 10.28 3.07 19.30
CA LEU A 183 10.93 2.82 20.60
C LEU A 183 11.89 3.95 21.00
N ASP A 184 11.85 5.09 20.32
CA ASP A 184 12.76 6.23 20.51
C ASP A 184 14.24 5.87 20.32
N LEU A 185 14.52 4.79 19.59
CA LEU A 185 15.90 4.45 19.24
C LEU A 185 16.33 5.28 18.01
N PRO A 186 17.52 5.94 18.06
CA PRO A 186 17.97 6.84 17.00
C PRO A 186 18.54 6.08 15.80
N ILE A 187 17.69 5.28 15.16
CA ILE A 187 18.02 4.51 13.96
C ILE A 187 17.23 5.09 12.78
N TYR A 188 17.96 5.61 11.83
CA TYR A 188 17.44 6.27 10.64
C TYR A 188 18.06 5.61 9.40
N GLY A 189 17.29 5.61 8.27
CA GLY A 189 17.76 5.12 6.98
C GLY A 189 18.54 6.16 6.18
#